data_386eabb0eeb5f4b149d756707d148c12
#
_entry.id   386eabb0eeb5f4b149d756707d148c12
#
_cell.length_a   1.000
_cell.length_b   1.000
_cell.length_c   1.000
_cell.angle_alpha   90.00
_cell.angle_beta   90.00
_cell.angle_gamma   90.00
#
_symmetry.space_group_name_H-M   'P 1'
#
loop_
_entity.id
_entity.type
_entity.pdbx_description
1 polymer ?
#
loop_
_entity_poly.entity_id
_entity_poly.type
_entity_poly.pdbx_seq_one_letter_code
_entity_poly.pdbx_strand_id
1 'polypeptide(L)'
;MQFVTDRTSTDVMLGTDKGSYNASDLNRVESNSAELDAMLQAMGTDPGTLVHKTDWGLPDTFSAAEWPTTVQMERYLGNVRTLLAAYGVSAPLPDTMEGLTHTGANQIEEAQQRLLGYIDNTKAAWAICGAAECGG
;
A
#
# COMPACT_ATOMS: atom_id res chain seq x y z
N MET A 1 5.07 -7.25 -7.23
CA MET A 1 4.10 -6.45 -6.46
C MET A 1 2.85 -6.25 -7.31
N GLN A 2 1.71 -6.53 -6.78
CA GLN A 2 0.44 -6.45 -7.50
C GLN A 2 -0.48 -5.39 -6.86
N PHE A 3 -1.32 -4.76 -7.69
CA PHE A 3 -2.26 -3.74 -7.25
C PHE A 3 -3.63 -3.97 -7.88
N VAL A 4 -4.69 -3.72 -7.13
CA VAL A 4 -6.06 -3.70 -7.63
C VAL A 4 -6.57 -2.27 -7.55
N THR A 5 -6.75 -1.64 -8.71
CA THR A 5 -7.08 -0.22 -8.82
C THR A 5 -8.32 0.03 -9.68
N ASP A 6 -8.99 -1.02 -10.11
CA ASP A 6 -10.07 -0.97 -11.09
C ASP A 6 -11.43 -1.46 -10.55
N ARG A 7 -11.61 -1.41 -9.24
CA ARG A 7 -12.91 -1.74 -8.63
C ARG A 7 -13.97 -0.76 -9.09
N THR A 8 -15.17 -1.27 -9.34
CA THR A 8 -16.32 -0.47 -9.76
C THR A 8 -17.50 -0.66 -8.83
N SER A 9 -18.48 0.24 -8.91
CA SER A 9 -19.74 0.09 -8.17
C SER A 9 -20.48 -1.19 -8.58
N THR A 10 -20.34 -1.62 -9.82
CA THR A 10 -20.91 -2.89 -10.30
C THR A 10 -20.27 -4.08 -9.61
N ASP A 11 -18.95 -4.07 -9.42
CA ASP A 11 -18.24 -5.13 -8.68
C ASP A 11 -18.77 -5.25 -7.25
N VAL A 12 -18.98 -4.12 -6.59
CA VAL A 12 -19.56 -4.09 -5.23
C VAL A 12 -20.97 -4.64 -5.22
N MET A 13 -21.80 -4.20 -6.18
CA MET A 13 -23.21 -4.61 -6.28
C MET A 13 -23.35 -6.11 -6.54
N LEU A 14 -22.49 -6.68 -7.38
CA LEU A 14 -22.50 -8.09 -7.73
C LEU A 14 -21.78 -8.97 -6.72
N GLY A 15 -21.06 -8.39 -5.77
CA GLY A 15 -20.28 -9.12 -4.78
C GLY A 15 -19.13 -9.93 -5.38
N THR A 16 -18.51 -9.42 -6.45
CA THR A 16 -17.33 -10.06 -7.05
C THR A 16 -16.15 -9.99 -6.10
N ASP A 17 -15.09 -10.77 -6.36
CA ASP A 17 -13.88 -10.74 -5.52
C ASP A 17 -13.28 -9.34 -5.44
N LYS A 18 -13.28 -8.58 -6.54
CA LYS A 18 -12.83 -7.18 -6.55
C LYS A 18 -13.72 -6.26 -5.74
N GLY A 19 -15.01 -6.54 -5.69
CA GLY A 19 -15.99 -5.72 -4.96
C GLY A 19 -16.04 -6.01 -3.47
N SER A 20 -15.42 -7.09 -3.01
CA SER A 20 -15.38 -7.51 -1.61
C SER A 20 -14.00 -7.26 -1.04
N TYR A 21 -13.91 -6.34 -0.08
CA TYR A 21 -12.64 -6.06 0.62
C TYR A 21 -12.48 -7.08 1.74
N ASN A 22 -11.53 -7.99 1.58
CA ASN A 22 -11.36 -9.14 2.47
C ASN A 22 -9.91 -9.31 2.93
N ALA A 23 -9.63 -10.40 3.64
CA ALA A 23 -8.30 -10.68 4.18
C ALA A 23 -7.21 -10.68 3.11
N SER A 24 -7.48 -11.18 1.92
CA SER A 24 -6.50 -11.17 0.83
C SER A 24 -6.16 -9.76 0.36
N ASP A 25 -7.13 -8.85 0.38
CA ASP A 25 -6.88 -7.43 0.07
C ASP A 25 -6.00 -6.78 1.14
N LEU A 26 -6.31 -7.02 2.41
CA LEU A 26 -5.50 -6.53 3.52
C LEU A 26 -4.06 -7.04 3.42
N ASN A 27 -3.88 -8.33 3.20
CA ASN A 27 -2.55 -8.94 3.11
C ASN A 27 -1.77 -8.39 1.91
N ARG A 28 -2.42 -8.20 0.77
CA ARG A 28 -1.75 -7.64 -0.42
C ARG A 28 -1.25 -6.23 -0.15
N VAL A 29 -2.09 -5.36 0.39
CA VAL A 29 -1.72 -3.98 0.69
C VAL A 29 -0.61 -3.92 1.76
N GLU A 30 -0.73 -4.73 2.82
CA GLU A 30 0.30 -4.77 3.87
C GLU A 30 1.63 -5.33 3.34
N SER A 31 1.60 -6.34 2.49
CA SER A 31 2.80 -6.87 1.84
C SER A 31 3.44 -5.83 0.92
N ASN A 32 2.63 -5.11 0.16
CA ASN A 32 3.11 -4.03 -0.71
C ASN A 32 3.74 -2.90 0.13
N SER A 33 3.12 -2.53 1.24
CA SER A 33 3.68 -1.54 2.17
C SER A 33 5.03 -2.00 2.72
N ALA A 34 5.16 -3.28 3.11
CA ALA A 34 6.41 -3.84 3.61
C ALA A 34 7.52 -3.81 2.54
N GLU A 35 7.19 -4.14 1.30
CA GLU A 35 8.17 -4.08 0.21
C GLU A 35 8.58 -2.64 -0.10
N LEU A 36 7.65 -1.71 -0.13
CA LEU A 36 7.94 -0.28 -0.34
C LEU A 36 8.81 0.28 0.79
N ASP A 37 8.50 -0.09 2.03
CA ASP A 37 9.31 0.26 3.20
C ASP A 37 10.76 -0.22 3.04
N ALA A 38 10.96 -1.48 2.67
CA ALA A 38 12.28 -2.04 2.44
C ALA A 38 13.01 -1.33 1.28
N MET A 39 12.30 -1.00 0.20
CA MET A 39 12.88 -0.26 -0.93
C MET A 39 13.35 1.13 -0.51
N LEU A 40 12.56 1.86 0.25
CA LEU A 40 12.91 3.18 0.75
C LEU A 40 14.14 3.13 1.65
N GLN A 41 14.19 2.15 2.56
CA GLN A 41 15.33 1.95 3.45
C GLN A 41 16.61 1.63 2.66
N ALA A 42 16.50 0.79 1.62
CA ALA A 42 17.63 0.46 0.74
C ALA A 42 18.14 1.69 -0.02
N MET A 43 17.30 2.68 -0.24
CA MET A 43 17.66 3.96 -0.87
C MET A 43 18.18 5.00 0.13
N GLY A 44 18.26 4.67 1.41
CA GLY A 44 18.68 5.59 2.46
C GLY A 44 17.58 6.51 2.96
N THR A 45 16.32 6.23 2.62
CA THR A 45 15.15 6.95 3.12
C THR A 45 14.47 6.13 4.19
N ASP A 46 14.46 6.61 5.43
CA ASP A 46 13.86 5.89 6.56
C ASP A 46 12.46 6.44 6.85
N PRO A 47 11.40 5.68 6.59
CA PRO A 47 10.04 6.09 6.94
C PRO A 47 9.73 5.93 8.43
N GLY A 48 10.66 5.51 9.25
CA GLY A 48 10.46 5.16 10.64
C GLY A 48 10.16 3.68 10.83
N THR A 49 9.92 3.27 12.06
CA THR A 49 9.57 1.88 12.38
C THR A 49 8.09 1.65 12.08
N LEU A 50 7.83 0.87 11.05
CA LEU A 50 6.47 0.49 10.64
C LEU A 50 6.20 -0.97 10.99
N VAL A 51 4.96 -1.26 11.36
CA VAL A 51 4.50 -2.62 11.65
C VAL A 51 3.61 -3.07 10.50
N HIS A 52 3.92 -4.21 9.91
CA HIS A 52 3.16 -4.81 8.82
C HIS A 52 2.61 -6.17 9.26
N LYS A 53 1.33 -6.40 9.02
CA LYS A 53 0.68 -7.68 9.29
C LYS A 53 0.23 -8.30 7.96
N THR A 54 0.84 -9.40 7.59
CA THR A 54 0.60 -10.03 6.28
C THR A 54 -0.10 -11.39 6.39
N ASP A 55 -0.67 -11.70 7.54
CA ASP A 55 -1.32 -12.98 7.83
C ASP A 55 -2.79 -12.83 8.24
N TRP A 56 -3.47 -11.80 7.74
CA TRP A 56 -4.90 -11.62 7.99
C TRP A 56 -5.69 -12.83 7.48
N GLY A 57 -6.65 -13.29 8.28
CA GLY A 57 -7.57 -14.34 7.88
C GLY A 57 -6.98 -15.73 7.73
N LEU A 58 -5.77 -15.97 8.24
CA LEU A 58 -5.18 -17.30 8.19
C LEU A 58 -5.54 -18.09 9.46
N PRO A 59 -5.83 -19.40 9.33
CA PRO A 59 -5.69 -20.19 8.09
C PRO A 59 -6.70 -19.93 6.97
N ASP A 60 -7.96 -19.59 7.20
CA ASP A 60 -8.92 -19.33 6.12
C ASP A 60 -10.02 -18.34 6.50
N THR A 61 -10.27 -18.16 7.77
CA THR A 61 -11.32 -17.27 8.26
C THR A 61 -10.79 -16.39 9.39
N PHE A 62 -11.37 -15.22 9.54
CA PHE A 62 -11.11 -14.40 10.71
C PHE A 62 -11.70 -15.08 11.94
N SER A 63 -10.87 -15.34 12.96
CA SER A 63 -11.36 -15.58 14.30
C SER A 63 -11.73 -14.25 14.94
N ALA A 64 -12.47 -14.29 16.07
CA ALA A 64 -12.83 -13.07 16.80
C ALA A 64 -11.61 -12.24 17.21
N ALA A 65 -10.45 -12.89 17.46
CA ALA A 65 -9.21 -12.22 17.84
C ALA A 65 -8.48 -11.59 16.64
N GLU A 66 -8.85 -11.95 15.42
CA GLU A 66 -8.17 -11.54 14.19
C GLU A 66 -8.98 -10.52 13.39
N TRP A 67 -10.19 -10.19 13.79
CA TRP A 67 -10.97 -9.14 13.14
C TRP A 67 -10.22 -7.82 13.20
N PRO A 68 -10.17 -7.08 12.08
CA PRO A 68 -9.54 -5.78 12.06
C PRO A 68 -10.18 -4.83 13.08
N THR A 69 -9.37 -4.25 13.94
CA THR A 69 -9.81 -3.24 14.89
C THR A 69 -9.59 -1.84 14.30
N THR A 70 -10.25 -0.84 14.88
CA THR A 70 -10.03 0.56 14.48
C THR A 70 -8.55 0.93 14.57
N VAL A 71 -7.87 0.55 15.64
CA VAL A 71 -6.44 0.84 15.84
C VAL A 71 -5.58 0.18 14.75
N GLN A 72 -5.88 -1.07 14.42
CA GLN A 72 -5.15 -1.78 13.36
C GLN A 72 -5.40 -1.16 11.99
N MET A 73 -6.61 -0.70 11.73
CA MET A 73 -6.95 -0.05 10.45
C MET A 73 -6.34 1.35 10.34
N GLU A 74 -6.26 2.09 11.44
CA GLU A 74 -5.51 3.35 11.49
C GLU A 74 -4.02 3.12 11.21
N ARG A 75 -3.43 2.09 11.79
CA ARG A 75 -2.04 1.69 11.50
C ARG A 75 -1.88 1.32 10.02
N TYR A 76 -2.75 0.50 9.50
CA TYR A 76 -2.75 0.03 8.11
C TYR A 76 -2.73 1.18 7.11
N LEU A 77 -3.66 2.11 7.26
CA LEU A 77 -3.75 3.29 6.41
C LEU A 77 -2.63 4.29 6.69
N GLY A 78 -2.27 4.44 7.96
CA GLY A 78 -1.17 5.29 8.41
C GLY A 78 0.18 4.87 7.83
N ASN A 79 0.42 3.57 7.65
CA ASN A 79 1.63 3.06 6.99
C ASN A 79 1.73 3.59 5.56
N VAL A 80 0.65 3.56 4.81
CA VAL A 80 0.62 4.07 3.43
C VAL A 80 0.93 5.58 3.42
N ARG A 81 0.28 6.35 4.30
CA ARG A 81 0.53 7.79 4.43
C ARG A 81 1.99 8.08 4.78
N THR A 82 2.54 7.33 5.72
CA THR A 82 3.93 7.52 6.17
C THR A 82 4.92 7.24 5.06
N LEU A 83 4.70 6.17 4.29
CA LEU A 83 5.55 5.82 3.15
C LEU A 83 5.51 6.91 2.07
N LEU A 84 4.34 7.41 1.74
CA LEU A 84 4.19 8.50 0.77
C LEU A 84 4.92 9.76 1.26
N ALA A 85 4.71 10.14 2.51
CA ALA A 85 5.32 11.33 3.10
C ALA A 85 6.85 11.22 3.15
N ALA A 86 7.39 10.05 3.47
CA ALA A 86 8.83 9.81 3.53
C ALA A 86 9.52 10.07 2.20
N TYR A 87 8.84 9.81 1.08
CA TYR A 87 9.38 10.04 -0.26
C TYR A 87 8.85 11.32 -0.90
N GLY A 88 8.01 12.08 -0.20
CA GLY A 88 7.46 13.35 -0.71
C GLY A 88 6.41 13.17 -1.81
N VAL A 89 5.71 12.04 -1.82
CA VAL A 89 4.68 11.75 -2.82
C VAL A 89 3.31 12.11 -2.29
N SER A 90 2.52 12.82 -3.09
CA SER A 90 1.12 13.10 -2.79
C SER A 90 0.20 12.18 -3.60
N ALA A 91 -0.80 11.61 -2.93
CA ALA A 91 -1.84 10.82 -3.56
C ALA A 91 -3.13 10.91 -2.76
N PRO A 92 -4.30 10.88 -3.40
CA PRO A 92 -5.57 10.80 -2.68
C PRO A 92 -5.66 9.50 -1.88
N LEU A 93 -6.15 9.60 -0.66
CA LEU A 93 -6.40 8.47 0.23
C LEU A 93 -7.71 8.70 0.99
N PRO A 94 -8.43 7.64 1.37
CA PRO A 94 -9.55 7.80 2.28
C PRO A 94 -9.07 8.30 3.64
N ASP A 95 -9.90 9.07 4.34
CA ASP A 95 -9.55 9.59 5.65
C ASP A 95 -9.45 8.47 6.70
N THR A 96 -10.35 7.50 6.61
CA THR A 96 -10.40 6.33 7.50
C THR A 96 -10.79 5.09 6.70
N MET A 97 -10.61 3.92 7.32
CA MET A 97 -11.08 2.65 6.74
C MET A 97 -12.56 2.39 7.03
N GLU A 98 -13.16 3.19 7.91
CA GLU A 98 -14.59 3.06 8.22
C GLU A 98 -15.41 3.46 7.01
N GLY A 99 -16.38 2.61 6.63
CA GLY A 99 -17.21 2.86 5.46
C GLY A 99 -16.44 2.88 4.14
N LEU A 100 -15.34 2.13 4.06
CA LEU A 100 -14.49 2.09 2.86
C LEU A 100 -15.32 1.81 1.60
N THR A 101 -15.18 2.70 0.61
CA THR A 101 -15.81 2.56 -0.70
C THR A 101 -14.84 1.90 -1.69
N HIS A 102 -15.38 1.45 -2.84
CA HIS A 102 -14.51 0.95 -3.93
C HIS A 102 -13.53 2.02 -4.40
N THR A 103 -13.92 3.29 -4.41
CA THR A 103 -13.04 4.41 -4.75
C THR A 103 -11.91 4.53 -3.73
N GLY A 104 -12.22 4.47 -2.44
CA GLY A 104 -11.22 4.51 -1.37
C GLY A 104 -10.27 3.32 -1.43
N ALA A 105 -10.78 2.12 -1.68
CA ALA A 105 -9.98 0.91 -1.85
C ALA A 105 -9.00 1.04 -3.03
N ASN A 106 -9.47 1.55 -4.16
CA ASN A 106 -8.63 1.82 -5.32
C ASN A 106 -7.56 2.87 -5.01
N GLN A 107 -7.92 3.94 -4.30
CA GLN A 107 -6.99 5.00 -3.93
C GLN A 107 -5.80 4.49 -3.11
N ILE A 108 -6.03 3.57 -2.18
CA ILE A 108 -4.97 3.00 -1.36
C ILE A 108 -3.92 2.32 -2.24
N GLU A 109 -4.36 1.47 -3.15
CA GLU A 109 -3.45 0.73 -4.02
C GLU A 109 -2.87 1.60 -5.14
N GLU A 110 -3.61 2.58 -5.64
CA GLU A 110 -3.09 3.60 -6.57
C GLU A 110 -1.98 4.42 -5.92
N ALA A 111 -2.12 4.77 -4.65
CA ALA A 111 -1.09 5.48 -3.91
C ALA A 111 0.20 4.66 -3.81
N GLN A 112 0.08 3.37 -3.49
CA GLN A 112 1.23 2.46 -3.45
C GLN A 112 1.88 2.31 -4.83
N GLN A 113 1.07 2.15 -5.86
CA GLN A 113 1.55 2.04 -7.24
C GLN A 113 2.28 3.31 -7.68
N ARG A 114 1.77 4.48 -7.31
CA ARG A 114 2.40 5.77 -7.59
C ARG A 114 3.76 5.89 -6.91
N LEU A 115 3.84 5.50 -5.64
CA LEU A 115 5.12 5.49 -4.91
C LEU A 115 6.13 4.56 -5.57
N LEU A 116 5.71 3.35 -5.93
CA LEU A 116 6.57 2.41 -6.65
C LEU A 116 7.10 2.99 -7.95
N GLY A 117 6.24 3.67 -8.72
CA GLY A 117 6.64 4.33 -9.96
C GLY A 117 7.72 5.39 -9.75
N TYR A 118 7.60 6.21 -8.72
CA TYR A 118 8.63 7.19 -8.37
C TYR A 118 9.93 6.55 -7.92
N ILE A 119 9.86 5.49 -7.11
CA ILE A 119 11.05 4.73 -6.69
C ILE A 119 11.77 4.14 -7.91
N ASP A 120 11.04 3.49 -8.80
CA ASP A 120 11.61 2.88 -10.00
C ASP A 120 12.23 3.92 -10.93
N ASN A 121 11.58 5.07 -11.10
CA ASN A 121 12.11 6.18 -11.89
C ASN A 121 13.40 6.72 -11.27
N THR A 122 13.47 6.85 -9.96
CA THR A 122 14.68 7.29 -9.27
C THR A 122 15.82 6.29 -9.43
N LYS A 123 15.54 4.99 -9.30
CA LYS A 123 16.55 3.94 -9.54
C LYS A 123 17.07 3.98 -10.97
N ALA A 124 16.19 4.17 -11.95
CA ALA A 124 16.58 4.29 -13.35
C ALA A 124 17.47 5.53 -13.58
N ALA A 125 17.13 6.67 -12.98
CA ALA A 125 17.94 7.89 -13.06
C ALA A 125 19.32 7.69 -12.42
N TRP A 126 19.41 7.05 -11.26
CA TRP A 126 20.68 6.73 -10.61
C TRP A 126 21.53 5.79 -11.47
N ALA A 127 20.92 4.79 -12.11
CA ALA A 127 21.66 3.89 -13.01
C ALA A 127 22.23 4.64 -14.21
N ILE A 128 21.48 5.56 -14.81
CA ILE A 128 21.93 6.42 -15.89
C ILE A 128 23.06 7.34 -15.42
N CYS A 129 22.88 7.97 -14.28
CA CYS A 129 23.87 8.84 -13.66
C CYS A 129 25.17 8.10 -13.38
N GLY A 130 25.10 6.90 -12.80
CA GLY A 130 26.27 6.06 -12.56
C GLY A 130 27.02 5.71 -13.83
N ALA A 131 26.29 5.40 -14.92
CA ALA A 131 26.87 5.10 -16.23
C ALA A 131 27.49 6.34 -16.90
N ALA A 132 26.92 7.52 -16.66
CA ALA A 132 27.36 8.79 -17.23
C ALA A 132 28.30 9.60 -16.33
N GLU A 133 28.77 9.03 -15.23
CA GLU A 133 29.57 9.69 -14.21
C GLU A 133 28.90 10.97 -13.68
N CYS A 134 27.61 10.85 -13.42
CA CYS A 134 26.78 11.94 -13.00
C CYS A 134 27.25 12.54 -11.70
N GLY A 135 27.55 13.79 -11.72
CA GLY A 135 27.45 14.66 -10.58
C GLY A 135 28.36 14.39 -9.41
N GLY A 136 29.39 13.78 -9.65
CA GLY A 136 30.42 13.55 -8.64
C GLY A 136 30.18 14.14 -7.28
#